data_9771bf38f1896753c95c9558b24dcbb7
#
_entry.id   9771bf38f1896753c95c9558b24dcbb7
#
_cell.length_a   1.000
_cell.length_b   1.000
_cell.length_c   1.000
_cell.angle_alpha   90.00
_cell.angle_beta   90.00
_cell.angle_gamma   90.00
#
_symmetry.space_group_name_H-M   'P 1'
#
loop_
_entity.id
_entity.type
_entity.pdbx_description
1 polymer ?
#
loop_
_entity_poly.entity_id
_entity_poly.type
_entity_poly.pdbx_seq_one_letter_code
_entity_poly.pdbx_strand_id
1 'polypeptide(L)'
;MAVTTRTVSEICAAAKRAAWELAAAPTEVKDAALEATARLLGERSAEILEANAADLADERAAGLTSALRDRLTLSEARIDAMAEGVRTVAALEDPIGEELERKALASGLGLRKVRVPLGVVAVVYEARPNVTIDCAALTIKSGNAIVLRGSSYAERSNGALAAIVREALAEAGLPEDAALLVAGGGRAELAELATQEGTVDLLIPRGGEGLKKSLQDVATVPVIYAAAGNCHVYVHADADLEMARRIAYNAKVQRPGVCNAAETLLVHSDVASEFLPGALADLHSAGVELVGDERARELAGAVEVGVATAEDWGTEYLDLKMVVGVVGSLEEAVDHVNSHGTSHSEAIVTSSEAAADRFTTGVDAAVVYTNASTRFTDGFEFGMGAEIGNSTQKLHARGPIGLRELTTYKYVVRGDGQVRE
;
A
#
# COMPACT_ATOMS: atom_id res chain seq x y z
N MET A 1 21.86 5.67 34.44
CA MET A 1 20.73 6.61 34.39
C MET A 1 19.56 5.87 33.79
N ALA A 2 18.40 5.88 34.44
CA ALA A 2 17.20 5.29 33.85
C ALA A 2 16.87 6.08 32.57
N VAL A 3 16.89 5.43 31.43
CA VAL A 3 16.38 5.99 30.17
C VAL A 3 14.88 6.14 30.38
N THR A 4 14.43 7.39 30.61
CA THR A 4 12.99 7.68 30.70
C THR A 4 12.41 7.45 29.32
N THR A 5 11.67 6.38 29.13
CA THR A 5 11.00 6.08 27.87
C THR A 5 9.94 7.17 27.63
N ARG A 6 10.07 7.92 26.50
CA ARG A 6 9.06 8.93 26.13
C ARG A 6 7.69 8.27 25.98
N THR A 7 6.64 8.92 26.46
CA THR A 7 5.24 8.52 26.20
C THR A 7 4.87 8.71 24.72
N VAL A 8 3.80 8.07 24.26
CA VAL A 8 3.30 8.25 22.87
C VAL A 8 3.01 9.71 22.59
N SER A 9 2.40 10.42 23.53
CA SER A 9 2.10 11.86 23.40
C SER A 9 3.37 12.71 23.26
N GLU A 10 4.42 12.45 24.06
CA GLU A 10 5.71 13.13 23.95
C GLU A 10 6.41 12.87 22.62
N ILE A 11 6.33 11.62 22.10
CA ILE A 11 6.85 11.21 20.79
C ILE A 11 6.12 11.99 19.69
N CYS A 12 4.79 11.99 19.68
CA CYS A 12 3.99 12.69 18.67
C CYS A 12 4.21 14.21 18.70
N ALA A 13 4.31 14.82 19.89
CA ALA A 13 4.62 16.23 20.03
C ALA A 13 6.03 16.59 19.53
N ALA A 14 7.02 15.72 19.73
CA ALA A 14 8.37 15.90 19.21
C ALA A 14 8.39 15.77 17.68
N ALA A 15 7.73 14.74 17.12
CA ALA A 15 7.57 14.58 15.68
C ALA A 15 6.88 15.80 15.04
N LYS A 16 5.85 16.38 15.69
CA LYS A 16 5.15 17.55 15.16
C LYS A 16 6.06 18.78 15.04
N ARG A 17 6.95 19.01 16.01
CA ARG A 17 7.95 20.08 15.92
C ARG A 17 8.95 19.82 14.80
N ALA A 18 9.47 18.60 14.71
CA ALA A 18 10.41 18.20 13.66
C ALA A 18 9.80 18.29 12.25
N ALA A 19 8.49 18.01 12.12
CA ALA A 19 7.77 18.12 10.85
C ALA A 19 7.80 19.54 10.27
N TRP A 20 7.77 20.59 11.10
CA TRP A 20 7.85 21.96 10.61
C TRP A 20 9.21 22.31 10.01
N GLU A 21 10.29 21.81 10.60
CA GLU A 21 11.65 22.00 10.07
C GLU A 21 11.85 21.21 8.79
N LEU A 22 11.41 19.94 8.79
CA LEU A 22 11.52 19.06 7.62
C LEU A 22 10.69 19.57 6.43
N ALA A 23 9.50 20.11 6.66
CA ALA A 23 8.66 20.71 5.62
C ALA A 23 9.29 21.92 4.92
N ALA A 24 10.23 22.58 5.56
CA ALA A 24 10.98 23.71 5.00
C ALA A 24 12.35 23.33 4.42
N ALA A 25 12.75 22.05 4.57
CA ALA A 25 14.05 21.58 4.13
C ALA A 25 14.14 21.54 2.59
N PRO A 26 15.27 22.00 2.00
CA PRO A 26 15.53 21.83 0.58
C PRO A 26 15.58 20.35 0.17
N THR A 27 15.25 20.08 -1.09
CA THR A 27 15.27 18.72 -1.65
C THR A 27 16.63 18.05 -1.46
N GLU A 28 17.72 18.78 -1.72
CA GLU A 28 19.09 18.27 -1.63
C GLU A 28 19.45 17.81 -0.21
N VAL A 29 18.89 18.45 0.82
CA VAL A 29 19.13 18.07 2.23
C VAL A 29 18.35 16.78 2.57
N LYS A 30 17.12 16.65 2.09
CA LYS A 30 16.35 15.41 2.23
C LYS A 30 17.00 14.26 1.50
N ASP A 31 17.49 14.49 0.29
CA ASP A 31 18.21 13.49 -0.51
C ASP A 31 19.52 13.05 0.17
N ALA A 32 20.27 14.00 0.74
CA ALA A 32 21.46 13.67 1.53
C ALA A 32 21.14 12.78 2.74
N ALA A 33 20.03 13.02 3.45
CA ALA A 33 19.58 12.16 4.55
C ALA A 33 19.21 10.74 4.06
N LEU A 34 18.58 10.62 2.90
CA LEU A 34 18.24 9.33 2.30
C LEU A 34 19.49 8.57 1.83
N GLU A 35 20.42 9.23 1.17
CA GLU A 35 21.71 8.62 0.79
C GLU A 35 22.52 8.18 2.01
N ALA A 36 22.56 8.98 3.08
CA ALA A 36 23.15 8.58 4.35
C ALA A 36 22.46 7.36 4.96
N THR A 37 21.12 7.29 4.90
CA THR A 37 20.35 6.13 5.34
C THR A 37 20.75 4.87 4.56
N ALA A 38 20.81 4.95 3.23
CA ALA A 38 21.19 3.84 2.38
C ALA A 38 22.64 3.36 2.64
N ARG A 39 23.57 4.28 2.86
CA ARG A 39 24.96 3.98 3.23
C ARG A 39 25.04 3.29 4.61
N LEU A 40 24.40 3.86 5.62
CA LEU A 40 24.40 3.35 7.00
C LEU A 40 23.76 1.96 7.11
N LEU A 41 22.72 1.65 6.30
CA LEU A 41 22.16 0.30 6.22
C LEU A 41 23.21 -0.74 5.85
N GLY A 42 24.06 -0.45 4.87
CA GLY A 42 25.16 -1.33 4.48
C GLY A 42 26.27 -1.40 5.55
N GLU A 43 26.71 -0.25 6.07
CA GLU A 43 27.80 -0.16 7.05
C GLU A 43 27.46 -0.84 8.39
N ARG A 44 26.18 -0.81 8.79
CA ARG A 44 25.68 -1.39 10.05
C ARG A 44 24.86 -2.67 9.84
N SER A 45 25.01 -3.36 8.71
CA SER A 45 24.28 -4.58 8.39
C SER A 45 24.43 -5.67 9.45
N ALA A 46 25.64 -5.84 10.01
CA ALA A 46 25.91 -6.81 11.07
C ALA A 46 25.08 -6.53 12.34
N GLU A 47 24.95 -5.25 12.76
CA GLU A 47 24.15 -4.86 13.92
C GLU A 47 22.65 -5.12 13.67
N ILE A 48 22.17 -4.81 12.47
CA ILE A 48 20.78 -5.09 12.08
C ILE A 48 20.50 -6.60 12.13
N LEU A 49 21.40 -7.41 11.58
CA LEU A 49 21.25 -8.87 11.56
C LEU A 49 21.32 -9.48 12.97
N GLU A 50 22.16 -8.95 13.86
CA GLU A 50 22.20 -9.36 15.27
C GLU A 50 20.88 -9.05 15.98
N ALA A 51 20.34 -7.83 15.81
CA ALA A 51 19.04 -7.43 16.35
C ALA A 51 17.91 -8.32 15.81
N ASN A 52 17.94 -8.66 14.51
CA ASN A 52 16.96 -9.53 13.88
C ASN A 52 17.07 -10.99 14.35
N ALA A 53 18.27 -11.50 14.52
CA ALA A 53 18.48 -12.84 15.08
C ALA A 53 17.93 -12.93 16.53
N ALA A 54 18.10 -11.87 17.33
CA ALA A 54 17.54 -11.80 18.68
C ALA A 54 16.00 -11.74 18.68
N ASP A 55 15.37 -11.06 17.72
CA ASP A 55 13.91 -11.08 17.56
C ASP A 55 13.39 -12.46 17.11
N LEU A 56 14.08 -13.14 16.20
CA LEU A 56 13.73 -14.49 15.73
C LEU A 56 13.90 -15.58 16.79
N ALA A 57 14.80 -15.37 17.75
CA ALA A 57 15.05 -16.27 18.89
C ALA A 57 14.12 -16.00 20.09
N ASP A 58 13.37 -14.90 20.09
CA ASP A 58 12.45 -14.53 21.16
C ASP A 58 11.27 -15.52 21.25
N GLU A 59 10.84 -15.88 22.47
CA GLU A 59 9.71 -16.79 22.69
C GLU A 59 8.41 -16.29 22.01
N ARG A 60 8.24 -14.98 21.90
CA ARG A 60 7.11 -14.35 21.18
C ARG A 60 7.06 -14.78 19.71
N ALA A 61 8.22 -15.00 19.09
CA ALA A 61 8.29 -15.43 17.68
C ALA A 61 8.04 -16.93 17.48
N ALA A 62 8.02 -17.74 18.52
CA ALA A 62 7.81 -19.19 18.43
C ALA A 62 6.43 -19.59 17.86
N GLY A 63 5.41 -18.72 18.06
CA GLY A 63 4.06 -18.93 17.57
C GLY A 63 3.75 -18.35 16.19
N LEU A 64 4.73 -17.75 15.51
CA LEU A 64 4.53 -17.17 14.18
C LEU A 64 4.37 -18.26 13.12
N THR A 65 3.44 -18.02 12.17
CA THR A 65 3.33 -18.84 10.96
C THR A 65 4.61 -18.72 10.12
N SER A 66 4.86 -19.70 9.25
CA SER A 66 6.02 -19.68 8.33
C SER A 66 6.07 -18.39 7.51
N ALA A 67 4.93 -17.90 7.04
CA ALA A 67 4.81 -16.66 6.27
C ALA A 67 5.16 -15.41 7.10
N LEU A 68 4.72 -15.32 8.36
CA LEU A 68 5.07 -14.20 9.24
C LEU A 68 6.54 -14.27 9.65
N ARG A 69 7.07 -15.46 9.87
CA ARG A 69 8.50 -15.66 10.18
C ARG A 69 9.38 -15.28 9.00
N ASP A 70 9.01 -15.65 7.76
CA ASP A 70 9.74 -15.19 6.56
C ASP A 70 9.73 -13.66 6.42
N ARG A 71 8.58 -13.01 6.67
CA ARG A 71 8.45 -11.56 6.65
C ARG A 71 9.30 -10.86 7.73
N LEU A 72 9.46 -11.47 8.90
CA LEU A 72 10.29 -10.96 9.98
C LEU A 72 11.78 -11.11 9.68
N THR A 73 12.18 -12.17 8.96
CA THR A 73 13.58 -12.51 8.74
C THR A 73 14.26 -11.49 7.83
N LEU A 74 15.39 -10.95 8.25
CA LEU A 74 16.31 -10.16 7.45
C LEU A 74 17.52 -10.99 7.02
N SER A 75 18.12 -10.61 5.90
CA SER A 75 19.38 -11.13 5.37
C SER A 75 20.17 -9.98 4.76
N GLU A 76 21.46 -10.15 4.50
CA GLU A 76 22.26 -9.15 3.79
C GLU A 76 21.58 -8.70 2.49
N ALA A 77 21.10 -9.64 1.67
CA ALA A 77 20.40 -9.32 0.43
C ALA A 77 19.12 -8.49 0.65
N ARG A 78 18.38 -8.73 1.76
CA ARG A 78 17.19 -7.92 2.10
C ARG A 78 17.58 -6.53 2.60
N ILE A 79 18.71 -6.39 3.29
CA ILE A 79 19.25 -5.09 3.72
C ILE A 79 19.74 -4.30 2.50
N ASP A 80 20.45 -4.94 1.58
CA ASP A 80 20.90 -4.32 0.32
C ASP A 80 19.70 -3.85 -0.51
N ALA A 81 18.64 -4.66 -0.59
CA ALA A 81 17.41 -4.30 -1.28
C ALA A 81 16.70 -3.08 -0.62
N MET A 82 16.71 -2.98 0.73
CA MET A 82 16.21 -1.80 1.43
C MET A 82 17.05 -0.55 1.08
N ALA A 83 18.38 -0.67 1.08
CA ALA A 83 19.27 0.43 0.73
C ALA A 83 19.04 0.91 -0.71
N GLU A 84 18.85 0.00 -1.65
CA GLU A 84 18.52 0.34 -3.04
C GLU A 84 17.13 0.98 -3.17
N GLY A 85 16.15 0.50 -2.41
CA GLY A 85 14.82 1.12 -2.30
C GLY A 85 14.91 2.56 -1.82
N VAL A 86 15.73 2.84 -0.81
CA VAL A 86 15.96 4.22 -0.31
C VAL A 86 16.58 5.11 -1.39
N ARG A 87 17.59 4.62 -2.13
CA ARG A 87 18.20 5.37 -3.25
C ARG A 87 17.18 5.63 -4.38
N THR A 88 16.34 4.64 -4.66
CA THR A 88 15.26 4.81 -5.64
C THR A 88 14.33 5.95 -5.21
N VAL A 89 13.93 6.02 -3.93
CA VAL A 89 13.11 7.12 -3.41
C VAL A 89 13.85 8.45 -3.44
N ALA A 90 15.15 8.49 -3.11
CA ALA A 90 15.98 9.70 -3.19
C ALA A 90 16.02 10.27 -4.61
N ALA A 91 16.07 9.41 -5.62
CA ALA A 91 16.11 9.81 -7.03
C ALA A 91 14.77 10.31 -7.58
N LEU A 92 13.65 10.10 -6.87
CA LEU A 92 12.34 10.60 -7.31
C LEU A 92 12.27 12.13 -7.22
N GLU A 93 11.42 12.71 -8.07
CA GLU A 93 11.10 14.14 -8.02
C GLU A 93 10.40 14.47 -6.67
N ASP A 94 10.90 15.51 -6.00
CA ASP A 94 10.30 16.01 -4.76
C ASP A 94 8.97 16.72 -5.08
N PRO A 95 7.84 16.25 -4.53
CA PRO A 95 6.55 16.86 -4.82
C PRO A 95 6.32 18.20 -4.09
N ILE A 96 7.15 18.54 -3.10
CA ILE A 96 6.91 19.72 -2.27
C ILE A 96 7.21 21.01 -3.05
N GLY A 97 6.24 21.93 -3.05
CA GLY A 97 6.33 23.18 -3.80
C GLY A 97 5.81 23.10 -5.24
N GLU A 98 5.41 21.90 -5.73
CA GLU A 98 4.76 21.73 -7.03
C GLU A 98 3.55 22.68 -7.12
N GLU A 99 3.51 23.51 -8.18
CA GLU A 99 2.38 24.39 -8.44
C GLU A 99 1.28 23.65 -9.19
N LEU A 100 0.19 23.34 -8.50
CA LEU A 100 -0.95 22.62 -9.06
C LEU A 100 -1.87 23.50 -9.89
N GLU A 101 -1.96 24.79 -9.54
CA GLU A 101 -2.85 25.73 -10.19
C GLU A 101 -2.37 27.18 -9.97
N ARG A 102 -2.56 28.04 -10.96
CA ARG A 102 -2.35 29.49 -10.87
C ARG A 102 -3.53 30.22 -11.52
N LYS A 103 -4.07 31.20 -10.80
CA LYS A 103 -5.17 32.04 -11.27
C LYS A 103 -4.99 33.51 -10.92
N ALA A 104 -5.39 34.40 -11.82
CA ALA A 104 -5.68 35.81 -11.50
C ALA A 104 -7.20 35.88 -11.16
N LEU A 105 -7.51 36.38 -9.99
CA LEU A 105 -8.90 36.53 -9.53
C LEU A 105 -9.49 37.85 -9.98
N ALA A 106 -10.82 37.91 -10.11
CA ALA A 106 -11.55 39.14 -10.49
C ALA A 106 -11.30 40.31 -9.49
N SER A 107 -10.96 40.00 -8.24
CA SER A 107 -10.57 40.95 -7.21
C SER A 107 -9.18 41.57 -7.40
N GLY A 108 -8.42 41.16 -8.43
CA GLY A 108 -7.05 41.57 -8.65
C GLY A 108 -6.01 40.77 -7.84
N LEU A 109 -6.45 39.79 -7.03
CA LEU A 109 -5.55 38.90 -6.31
C LEU A 109 -4.96 37.85 -7.23
N GLY A 110 -3.67 37.51 -7.04
CA GLY A 110 -3.02 36.37 -7.65
C GLY A 110 -3.08 35.14 -6.73
N LEU A 111 -3.67 34.05 -7.17
CA LEU A 111 -3.80 32.80 -6.41
C LEU A 111 -2.90 31.72 -7.00
N ARG A 112 -2.16 31.02 -6.14
CA ARG A 112 -1.43 29.80 -6.47
C ARG A 112 -1.87 28.67 -5.53
N LYS A 113 -2.07 27.48 -6.05
CA LYS A 113 -2.27 26.25 -5.28
C LYS A 113 -0.98 25.45 -5.33
N VAL A 114 -0.34 25.24 -4.19
CA VAL A 114 0.97 24.58 -4.11
C VAL A 114 0.91 23.36 -3.20
N ARG A 115 1.64 22.32 -3.56
CA ARG A 115 1.74 21.08 -2.80
C ARG A 115 2.59 21.27 -1.54
N VAL A 116 2.13 20.70 -0.42
CA VAL A 116 2.80 20.77 0.88
C VAL A 116 2.72 19.42 1.59
N PRO A 117 3.62 19.11 2.55
CA PRO A 117 3.52 17.89 3.36
C PRO A 117 2.20 17.85 4.14
N LEU A 118 1.78 16.65 4.51
CA LEU A 118 0.68 16.45 5.49
C LEU A 118 1.10 16.92 6.90
N GLY A 119 2.31 16.57 7.30
CA GLY A 119 2.87 16.90 8.61
C GLY A 119 3.48 15.70 9.31
N VAL A 120 2.76 15.08 10.25
CA VAL A 120 3.16 13.83 10.92
C VAL A 120 2.36 12.67 10.40
N VAL A 121 3.05 11.68 9.84
CA VAL A 121 2.45 10.41 9.39
C VAL A 121 2.80 9.33 10.40
N ALA A 122 1.80 8.71 11.02
CA ALA A 122 1.98 7.54 11.87
C ALA A 122 1.79 6.27 11.04
N VAL A 123 2.70 5.30 11.16
CA VAL A 123 2.58 4.01 10.47
C VAL A 123 2.60 2.89 11.49
N VAL A 124 1.54 2.09 11.49
CA VAL A 124 1.38 0.92 12.37
C VAL A 124 1.52 -0.35 11.53
N TYR A 125 2.46 -1.22 11.89
CA TYR A 125 2.76 -2.40 11.07
C TYR A 125 3.08 -3.64 11.90
N GLU A 126 2.85 -4.80 11.28
CA GLU A 126 3.11 -6.11 11.87
C GLU A 126 4.57 -6.53 11.62
N ALA A 127 4.88 -7.81 11.69
CA ALA A 127 6.21 -8.41 11.61
C ALA A 127 6.93 -8.17 10.25
N ARG A 128 7.27 -6.92 9.96
CA ARG A 128 7.91 -6.47 8.70
C ARG A 128 8.94 -5.37 8.96
N PRO A 129 10.18 -5.69 9.38
CA PRO A 129 11.18 -4.67 9.70
C PRO A 129 11.49 -3.72 8.54
N ASN A 130 11.45 -4.19 7.28
CA ASN A 130 11.67 -3.36 6.09
C ASN A 130 10.71 -2.17 6.01
N VAL A 131 9.48 -2.29 6.53
CA VAL A 131 8.49 -1.19 6.53
C VAL A 131 9.00 0.03 7.29
N THR A 132 9.85 -0.17 8.30
CA THR A 132 10.51 0.94 9.02
C THR A 132 11.28 1.85 8.05
N ILE A 133 12.05 1.27 7.15
CA ILE A 133 12.89 2.00 6.19
C ILE A 133 12.06 2.53 5.01
N ASP A 134 11.21 1.69 4.42
CA ASP A 134 10.40 2.07 3.26
C ASP A 134 9.51 3.27 3.57
N CYS A 135 8.82 3.22 4.73
CA CYS A 135 7.95 4.31 5.16
C CYS A 135 8.74 5.57 5.56
N ALA A 136 9.89 5.42 6.23
CA ALA A 136 10.73 6.56 6.59
C ALA A 136 11.26 7.27 5.34
N ALA A 137 11.72 6.54 4.33
CA ALA A 137 12.22 7.11 3.10
C ALA A 137 11.14 7.94 2.38
N LEU A 138 9.94 7.39 2.19
CA LEU A 138 8.83 8.09 1.53
C LEU A 138 8.37 9.32 2.32
N THR A 139 8.26 9.23 3.64
CA THR A 139 7.82 10.36 4.46
C THR A 139 8.85 11.47 4.52
N ILE A 140 10.14 11.17 4.67
CA ILE A 140 11.23 12.16 4.67
C ILE A 140 11.29 12.85 3.31
N LYS A 141 11.28 12.11 2.20
CA LYS A 141 11.31 12.70 0.84
C LYS A 141 10.12 13.63 0.61
N SER A 142 8.93 13.26 1.06
CA SER A 142 7.72 14.09 0.96
C SER A 142 7.59 15.15 2.07
N GLY A 143 8.64 15.38 2.87
CA GLY A 143 8.71 16.46 3.87
C GLY A 143 7.88 16.20 5.14
N ASN A 144 7.50 14.96 5.41
CA ASN A 144 6.73 14.56 6.59
C ASN A 144 7.62 13.93 7.67
N ALA A 145 7.37 14.25 8.93
CA ALA A 145 7.89 13.43 10.02
C ALA A 145 7.11 12.11 10.13
N ILE A 146 7.77 11.05 10.59
CA ILE A 146 7.18 9.74 10.77
C ILE A 146 7.20 9.29 12.22
N VAL A 147 6.07 8.74 12.68
CA VAL A 147 5.96 8.00 13.93
C VAL A 147 5.69 6.54 13.60
N LEU A 148 6.66 5.68 13.85
CA LEU A 148 6.62 4.26 13.58
C LEU A 148 6.12 3.49 14.79
N ARG A 149 5.22 2.53 14.58
CA ARG A 149 4.80 1.59 15.62
C ARG A 149 4.76 0.18 15.04
N GLY A 150 5.85 -0.56 15.22
CA GLY A 150 5.94 -1.97 14.85
C GLY A 150 5.30 -2.90 15.86
N SER A 151 5.19 -4.19 15.51
CA SER A 151 4.82 -5.23 16.46
C SER A 151 5.98 -5.57 17.39
N SER A 152 5.67 -6.12 18.57
CA SER A 152 6.66 -6.60 19.54
C SER A 152 7.54 -7.74 19.02
N TYR A 153 7.14 -8.41 17.94
CA TYR A 153 7.94 -9.47 17.29
C TYR A 153 9.20 -8.95 16.59
N ALA A 154 9.23 -7.66 16.21
CA ALA A 154 10.32 -7.03 15.49
C ALA A 154 10.93 -5.84 16.26
N GLU A 155 10.79 -5.82 17.57
CA GLU A 155 11.11 -4.66 18.40
C GLU A 155 12.58 -4.22 18.29
N ARG A 156 13.52 -5.19 18.32
CA ARG A 156 14.96 -4.92 18.25
C ARG A 156 15.37 -4.52 16.83
N SER A 157 14.88 -5.24 15.84
CA SER A 157 15.12 -4.94 14.41
C SER A 157 14.62 -3.53 14.05
N ASN A 158 13.39 -3.20 14.45
CA ASN A 158 12.81 -1.86 14.21
C ASN A 158 13.59 -0.77 14.94
N GLY A 159 14.07 -1.05 16.17
CA GLY A 159 14.90 -0.14 16.94
C GLY A 159 16.23 0.18 16.25
N ALA A 160 16.93 -0.84 15.75
CA ALA A 160 18.19 -0.70 15.02
C ALA A 160 17.98 0.10 13.72
N LEU A 161 16.94 -0.23 12.95
CA LEU A 161 16.62 0.46 11.69
C LEU A 161 16.19 1.93 11.93
N ALA A 162 15.36 2.20 12.93
CA ALA A 162 14.97 3.58 13.27
C ALA A 162 16.16 4.41 13.76
N ALA A 163 17.12 3.81 14.49
CA ALA A 163 18.33 4.49 14.90
C ALA A 163 19.19 4.92 13.70
N ILE A 164 19.29 4.09 12.67
CA ILE A 164 19.99 4.42 11.43
C ILE A 164 19.35 5.62 10.73
N VAL A 165 18.04 5.66 10.60
CA VAL A 165 17.32 6.79 9.98
C VAL A 165 17.57 8.09 10.77
N ARG A 166 17.52 8.02 12.10
CA ARG A 166 17.79 9.17 12.98
C ARG A 166 19.21 9.71 12.84
N GLU A 167 20.21 8.82 12.80
CA GLU A 167 21.60 9.17 12.57
C GLU A 167 21.79 9.85 11.21
N ALA A 168 21.18 9.29 10.15
CA ALA A 168 21.22 9.87 8.80
C ALA A 168 20.59 11.26 8.74
N LEU A 169 19.47 11.49 9.43
CA LEU A 169 18.85 12.80 9.56
C LEU A 169 19.81 13.80 10.23
N ALA A 170 20.45 13.41 11.33
CA ALA A 170 21.42 14.25 12.03
C ALA A 170 22.63 14.61 11.17
N GLU A 171 23.18 13.63 10.42
CA GLU A 171 24.29 13.87 9.47
C GLU A 171 23.91 14.91 8.40
N ALA A 172 22.67 14.89 7.94
CA ALA A 172 22.17 15.86 6.97
C ALA A 172 21.74 17.22 7.58
N GLY A 173 21.87 17.39 8.90
CA GLY A 173 21.45 18.60 9.60
C GLY A 173 19.93 18.72 9.78
N LEU A 174 19.20 17.60 9.65
CA LEU A 174 17.75 17.53 9.89
C LEU A 174 17.47 17.08 11.33
N PRO A 175 16.29 17.40 11.90
CA PRO A 175 15.95 16.98 13.25
C PRO A 175 15.79 15.46 13.32
N GLU A 176 16.53 14.82 14.23
CA GLU A 176 16.42 13.38 14.48
C GLU A 176 15.00 12.94 14.87
N ASP A 177 14.24 13.83 15.52
CA ASP A 177 12.86 13.57 15.93
C ASP A 177 11.86 13.60 14.75
N ALA A 178 12.34 13.79 13.51
CA ALA A 178 11.55 13.56 12.31
C ALA A 178 11.29 12.06 12.02
N ALA A 179 12.04 11.15 12.67
CA ALA A 179 11.79 9.71 12.60
C ALA A 179 11.81 9.12 14.01
N LEU A 180 10.65 8.77 14.54
CA LEU A 180 10.48 8.26 15.89
C LEU A 180 9.79 6.90 15.91
N LEU A 181 10.22 6.03 16.82
CA LEU A 181 9.63 4.71 17.04
C LEU A 181 8.95 4.68 18.41
N VAL A 182 7.68 4.27 18.43
CA VAL A 182 6.95 3.94 19.66
C VAL A 182 7.39 2.57 20.14
N ALA A 183 7.95 2.50 21.34
CA ALA A 183 8.32 1.25 21.97
C ALA A 183 7.08 0.51 22.51
N GLY A 184 7.18 -0.81 22.68
CA GLY A 184 6.21 -1.64 23.37
C GLY A 184 5.30 -2.46 22.45
N GLY A 185 4.63 -1.92 21.49
CA GLY A 185 3.79 -2.66 20.54
C GLY A 185 2.48 -3.23 21.11
N GLY A 186 2.01 -2.80 22.29
CA GLY A 186 0.75 -3.21 22.90
C GLY A 186 -0.49 -2.53 22.31
N ARG A 187 -1.70 -2.97 22.75
CA ARG A 187 -2.97 -2.37 22.29
C ARG A 187 -3.18 -0.97 22.87
N ALA A 188 -2.63 -0.69 24.06
CA ALA A 188 -2.77 0.61 24.71
C ALA A 188 -2.04 1.70 23.93
N GLU A 189 -0.78 1.45 23.53
CA GLU A 189 0.00 2.38 22.73
C GLU A 189 -0.59 2.59 21.33
N LEU A 190 -1.23 1.56 20.76
CA LEU A 190 -1.96 1.69 19.50
C LEU A 190 -3.14 2.65 19.63
N ALA A 191 -3.98 2.46 20.67
CA ALA A 191 -5.12 3.31 20.91
C ALA A 191 -4.71 4.74 21.26
N GLU A 192 -3.64 4.92 22.06
CA GLU A 192 -3.09 6.23 22.37
C GLU A 192 -2.58 6.94 21.10
N LEU A 193 -1.84 6.23 20.22
CA LEU A 193 -1.36 6.79 18.96
C LEU A 193 -2.51 7.19 18.02
N ALA A 194 -3.55 6.37 17.95
CA ALA A 194 -4.72 6.60 17.09
C ALA A 194 -5.61 7.77 17.55
N THR A 195 -5.37 8.33 18.74
CA THR A 195 -6.13 9.44 19.32
C THR A 195 -5.31 10.71 19.51
N GLN A 196 -4.11 10.81 18.90
CA GLN A 196 -3.20 11.96 19.00
C GLN A 196 -3.63 13.13 18.09
N GLU A 197 -4.84 13.62 18.27
CA GLU A 197 -5.37 14.78 17.54
C GLU A 197 -4.46 16.02 17.68
N GLY A 198 -4.30 16.75 16.58
CA GLY A 198 -3.46 17.96 16.52
C GLY A 198 -1.96 17.70 16.44
N THR A 199 -1.49 16.47 16.70
CA THR A 199 -0.09 16.08 16.56
C THR A 199 0.14 15.10 15.44
N VAL A 200 -0.73 14.08 15.25
CA VAL A 200 -0.71 13.15 14.13
C VAL A 200 -1.69 13.62 13.07
N ASP A 201 -1.23 13.81 11.84
CA ASP A 201 -2.04 14.30 10.72
C ASP A 201 -2.63 13.16 9.88
N LEU A 202 -1.96 12.00 9.87
CA LEU A 202 -2.42 10.79 9.17
C LEU A 202 -1.89 9.54 9.84
N LEU A 203 -2.72 8.50 9.96
CA LEU A 203 -2.31 7.16 10.39
C LEU A 203 -2.54 6.15 9.25
N ILE A 204 -1.53 5.31 8.98
CA ILE A 204 -1.58 4.26 7.94
C ILE A 204 -1.29 2.90 8.58
N PRO A 205 -2.29 2.01 8.71
CA PRO A 205 -2.06 0.65 9.18
C PRO A 205 -1.53 -0.26 8.05
N ARG A 206 -0.54 -1.08 8.37
CA ARG A 206 0.08 -2.10 7.53
C ARG A 206 -0.03 -3.48 8.18
N GLY A 207 -1.22 -4.04 8.21
CA GLY A 207 -1.53 -5.33 8.83
C GLY A 207 -2.85 -5.89 8.35
N GLY A 208 -3.28 -7.02 8.93
CA GLY A 208 -4.53 -7.70 8.55
C GLY A 208 -5.79 -6.99 9.07
N GLU A 209 -6.95 -7.57 8.74
CA GLU A 209 -8.28 -7.05 9.11
C GLU A 209 -8.45 -6.83 10.63
N GLY A 210 -7.77 -7.62 11.46
CA GLY A 210 -7.80 -7.44 12.92
C GLY A 210 -7.22 -6.10 13.38
N LEU A 211 -6.12 -5.65 12.75
CA LEU A 211 -5.53 -4.34 13.02
C LEU A 211 -6.44 -3.21 12.53
N LYS A 212 -7.00 -3.36 11.33
CA LYS A 212 -7.94 -2.41 10.75
C LYS A 212 -9.15 -2.21 11.66
N LYS A 213 -9.80 -3.29 12.09
CA LYS A 213 -10.94 -3.24 12.99
C LYS A 213 -10.60 -2.58 14.32
N SER A 214 -9.45 -2.92 14.91
CA SER A 214 -8.99 -2.32 16.17
C SER A 214 -8.81 -0.81 16.08
N LEU A 215 -8.40 -0.30 14.91
CA LEU A 215 -8.26 1.14 14.67
C LEU A 215 -9.59 1.82 14.36
N GLN A 216 -10.48 1.16 13.59
CA GLN A 216 -11.80 1.71 13.29
C GLN A 216 -12.62 2.00 14.55
N ASP A 217 -12.43 1.20 15.62
CA ASP A 217 -13.16 1.34 16.87
C ASP A 217 -12.65 2.50 17.75
N VAL A 218 -11.39 2.95 17.57
CA VAL A 218 -10.76 3.89 18.52
C VAL A 218 -10.17 5.14 17.87
N ALA A 219 -9.87 5.13 16.56
CA ALA A 219 -9.14 6.23 15.93
C ALA A 219 -9.98 7.49 15.83
N THR A 220 -9.42 8.61 16.30
CA THR A 220 -9.95 9.96 16.11
C THR A 220 -9.11 10.79 15.14
N VAL A 221 -7.87 10.34 14.86
CA VAL A 221 -7.04 10.91 13.79
C VAL A 221 -7.45 10.36 12.42
N PRO A 222 -7.21 11.08 11.31
CA PRO A 222 -7.46 10.56 9.97
C PRO A 222 -6.70 9.26 9.72
N VAL A 223 -7.37 8.24 9.16
CA VAL A 223 -6.75 6.95 8.84
C VAL A 223 -6.99 6.60 7.37
N ILE A 224 -5.92 6.23 6.67
CA ILE A 224 -6.00 5.61 5.36
C ILE A 224 -5.72 4.12 5.51
N TYR A 225 -6.76 3.31 5.33
CA TYR A 225 -6.65 1.85 5.44
C TYR A 225 -6.13 1.26 4.14
N ALA A 226 -5.15 0.37 4.25
CA ALA A 226 -4.86 -0.58 3.19
C ALA A 226 -6.05 -1.54 3.03
N ALA A 227 -6.43 -1.82 1.78
CA ALA A 227 -7.56 -2.69 1.50
C ALA A 227 -7.16 -4.16 1.39
N ALA A 228 -8.08 -5.04 1.72
CA ALA A 228 -8.11 -6.41 1.22
C ALA A 228 -8.37 -6.40 -0.30
N GLY A 229 -7.86 -7.38 -1.03
CA GLY A 229 -7.94 -7.41 -2.48
C GLY A 229 -8.73 -8.59 -3.02
N ASN A 230 -10.07 -8.56 -2.97
CA ASN A 230 -10.88 -9.47 -3.80
C ASN A 230 -10.95 -8.91 -5.22
N CYS A 231 -9.90 -9.18 -6.01
CA CYS A 231 -9.74 -8.65 -7.37
C CYS A 231 -10.35 -9.59 -8.42
N HIS A 232 -10.87 -9.01 -9.51
CA HIS A 232 -11.54 -9.76 -10.59
C HIS A 232 -10.78 -9.63 -11.91
N VAL A 233 -10.85 -10.69 -12.69
CA VAL A 233 -10.55 -10.66 -14.14
C VAL A 233 -11.83 -11.06 -14.88
N TYR A 234 -12.33 -10.16 -15.71
CA TYR A 234 -13.50 -10.41 -16.57
C TYR A 234 -13.08 -10.62 -18.01
N VAL A 235 -13.47 -11.76 -18.60
CA VAL A 235 -13.25 -12.10 -20.01
C VAL A 235 -14.53 -11.83 -20.78
N HIS A 236 -14.50 -10.79 -21.65
CA HIS A 236 -15.66 -10.34 -22.41
C HIS A 236 -15.92 -11.22 -23.65
N ALA A 237 -17.09 -11.09 -24.25
CA ALA A 237 -17.56 -11.87 -25.41
C ALA A 237 -16.64 -11.81 -26.64
N ASP A 238 -15.91 -10.69 -26.82
CA ASP A 238 -15.00 -10.44 -27.94
C ASP A 238 -13.54 -10.49 -27.56
N ALA A 239 -13.20 -11.06 -26.39
CA ALA A 239 -11.84 -11.14 -25.91
C ALA A 239 -10.95 -12.01 -26.83
N ASP A 240 -9.68 -11.61 -26.96
CA ASP A 240 -8.63 -12.54 -27.39
C ASP A 240 -8.42 -13.58 -26.28
N LEU A 241 -8.87 -14.80 -26.52
CA LEU A 241 -8.90 -15.88 -25.53
C LEU A 241 -7.51 -16.31 -25.08
N GLU A 242 -6.50 -16.24 -25.96
CA GLU A 242 -5.13 -16.56 -25.59
C GLU A 242 -4.53 -15.48 -24.68
N MET A 243 -4.80 -14.22 -24.97
CA MET A 243 -4.46 -13.10 -24.06
C MET A 243 -5.17 -13.27 -22.71
N ALA A 244 -6.46 -13.58 -22.71
CA ALA A 244 -7.26 -13.78 -21.51
C ALA A 244 -6.71 -14.90 -20.63
N ARG A 245 -6.30 -16.04 -21.21
CA ARG A 245 -5.66 -17.16 -20.49
C ARG A 245 -4.38 -16.71 -19.79
N ARG A 246 -3.49 -16.01 -20.50
CA ARG A 246 -2.24 -15.50 -19.93
C ARG A 246 -2.48 -14.51 -18.79
N ILE A 247 -3.44 -13.61 -18.95
CA ILE A 247 -3.79 -12.61 -17.93
C ILE A 247 -4.38 -13.29 -16.69
N ALA A 248 -5.38 -14.16 -16.85
CA ALA A 248 -6.01 -14.87 -15.74
C ALA A 248 -5.01 -15.73 -14.96
N TYR A 249 -4.16 -16.47 -15.67
CA TYR A 249 -3.09 -17.27 -15.07
C TYR A 249 -2.10 -16.39 -14.28
N ASN A 250 -1.56 -15.35 -14.90
CA ASN A 250 -0.61 -14.44 -14.25
C ASN A 250 -1.23 -13.76 -13.03
N ALA A 251 -2.46 -13.28 -13.16
CA ALA A 251 -3.17 -12.57 -12.09
C ALA A 251 -3.32 -13.41 -10.82
N LYS A 252 -3.43 -14.74 -10.92
CA LYS A 252 -3.53 -15.64 -9.77
C LYS A 252 -2.21 -16.26 -9.37
N VAL A 253 -1.44 -16.80 -10.31
CA VAL A 253 -0.35 -17.74 -10.01
C VAL A 253 0.98 -17.04 -9.71
N GLN A 254 1.22 -15.87 -10.29
CA GLN A 254 2.51 -15.17 -10.17
C GLN A 254 2.88 -14.89 -8.72
N ARG A 255 1.91 -14.47 -7.86
CA ARG A 255 2.09 -14.26 -6.43
C ARG A 255 0.73 -14.26 -5.72
N PRO A 256 0.20 -15.40 -5.30
CA PRO A 256 -1.17 -15.49 -4.79
C PRO A 256 -1.39 -14.78 -3.44
N GLY A 257 -0.36 -14.66 -2.61
CA GLY A 257 -0.44 -14.08 -1.25
C GLY A 257 -0.37 -12.55 -1.17
N VAL A 258 -0.82 -11.83 -2.20
CA VAL A 258 -0.84 -10.35 -2.24
C VAL A 258 -2.20 -9.82 -2.67
N CYS A 259 -2.54 -8.61 -2.21
CA CYS A 259 -3.87 -8.01 -2.35
C CYS A 259 -4.30 -7.68 -3.80
N ASN A 260 -3.38 -7.66 -4.76
CA ASN A 260 -3.69 -7.45 -6.18
C ASN A 260 -3.72 -8.76 -7.00
N ALA A 261 -3.60 -9.93 -6.34
CA ALA A 261 -3.85 -11.21 -7.00
C ALA A 261 -5.36 -11.36 -7.27
N ALA A 262 -5.72 -11.93 -8.44
CA ALA A 262 -7.12 -12.17 -8.73
C ALA A 262 -7.68 -13.31 -7.84
N GLU A 263 -8.85 -13.06 -7.29
CA GLU A 263 -9.59 -14.03 -6.49
C GLU A 263 -10.80 -14.58 -7.26
N THR A 264 -11.31 -13.80 -8.24
CA THR A 264 -12.47 -14.18 -9.06
C THR A 264 -12.17 -14.04 -10.55
N LEU A 265 -12.54 -15.07 -11.32
CA LEU A 265 -12.54 -15.08 -12.78
C LEU A 265 -13.98 -15.09 -13.28
N LEU A 266 -14.42 -14.01 -13.95
CA LEU A 266 -15.71 -13.92 -14.61
C LEU A 266 -15.54 -14.11 -16.11
N VAL A 267 -16.42 -14.90 -16.73
CA VAL A 267 -16.36 -15.20 -18.17
C VAL A 267 -17.72 -14.96 -18.81
N HIS A 268 -17.74 -14.21 -19.92
CA HIS A 268 -18.98 -14.00 -20.69
C HIS A 268 -19.47 -15.34 -21.25
N SER A 269 -20.79 -15.55 -21.17
CA SER A 269 -21.44 -16.80 -21.59
C SER A 269 -21.13 -17.23 -23.04
N ASP A 270 -20.94 -16.27 -23.95
CA ASP A 270 -20.71 -16.53 -25.37
C ASP A 270 -19.34 -17.17 -25.66
N VAL A 271 -18.33 -16.95 -24.78
CA VAL A 271 -16.98 -17.51 -24.93
C VAL A 271 -16.65 -18.55 -23.88
N ALA A 272 -17.50 -18.74 -22.87
CA ALA A 272 -17.23 -19.59 -21.72
C ALA A 272 -16.95 -21.04 -22.13
N SER A 273 -17.68 -21.61 -23.10
CA SER A 273 -17.49 -23.00 -23.55
C SER A 273 -16.15 -23.25 -24.27
N GLU A 274 -15.61 -22.22 -24.92
CA GLU A 274 -14.31 -22.27 -25.60
C GLU A 274 -13.16 -21.98 -24.64
N PHE A 275 -13.36 -21.01 -23.75
CA PHE A 275 -12.31 -20.46 -22.86
C PHE A 275 -12.07 -21.33 -21.63
N LEU A 276 -13.13 -21.70 -20.88
CA LEU A 276 -13.00 -22.31 -19.56
C LEU A 276 -12.23 -23.64 -19.55
N PRO A 277 -12.44 -24.61 -20.46
CA PRO A 277 -11.74 -25.88 -20.37
C PRO A 277 -10.21 -25.71 -20.35
N GLY A 278 -9.69 -24.84 -21.21
CA GLY A 278 -8.25 -24.56 -21.29
C GLY A 278 -7.72 -23.73 -20.13
N ALA A 279 -8.43 -22.66 -19.78
CA ALA A 279 -8.00 -21.77 -18.71
C ALA A 279 -7.99 -22.46 -17.34
N LEU A 280 -9.03 -23.26 -17.04
CA LEU A 280 -9.12 -24.00 -15.78
C LEU A 280 -8.07 -25.12 -15.71
N ALA A 281 -7.75 -25.77 -16.84
CA ALA A 281 -6.68 -26.77 -16.89
C ALA A 281 -5.30 -26.16 -16.56
N ASP A 282 -5.01 -24.96 -17.06
CA ASP A 282 -3.77 -24.23 -16.76
C ASP A 282 -3.67 -23.88 -15.27
N LEU A 283 -4.74 -23.28 -14.70
CA LEU A 283 -4.81 -22.91 -13.29
C LEU A 283 -4.69 -24.12 -12.37
N HIS A 284 -5.44 -25.20 -12.67
CA HIS A 284 -5.37 -26.46 -11.92
C HIS A 284 -3.97 -27.08 -11.96
N SER A 285 -3.32 -27.07 -13.12
CA SER A 285 -1.95 -27.59 -13.29
C SER A 285 -0.92 -26.81 -12.46
N ALA A 286 -1.20 -25.53 -12.16
CA ALA A 286 -0.41 -24.68 -11.26
C ALA A 286 -0.76 -24.88 -9.78
N GLY A 287 -1.68 -25.79 -9.46
CA GLY A 287 -2.09 -26.10 -8.08
C GLY A 287 -3.21 -25.19 -7.55
N VAL A 288 -3.92 -24.46 -8.41
CA VAL A 288 -5.04 -23.61 -7.97
C VAL A 288 -6.26 -24.50 -7.68
N GLU A 289 -6.78 -24.41 -6.45
CA GLU A 289 -8.10 -24.93 -6.08
C GLU A 289 -9.18 -24.05 -6.72
N LEU A 290 -10.09 -24.67 -7.46
CA LEU A 290 -11.13 -23.98 -8.21
C LEU A 290 -12.51 -24.27 -7.61
N VAL A 291 -13.28 -23.22 -7.36
CA VAL A 291 -14.71 -23.30 -7.01
C VAL A 291 -15.48 -22.43 -8.00
N GLY A 292 -16.73 -22.79 -8.31
CA GLY A 292 -17.48 -22.03 -9.31
C GLY A 292 -18.99 -22.20 -9.23
N ASP A 293 -19.69 -21.36 -10.00
CA ASP A 293 -21.12 -21.50 -10.20
C ASP A 293 -21.45 -22.77 -11.02
N GLU A 294 -22.73 -23.07 -11.18
CA GLU A 294 -23.20 -24.27 -11.90
C GLU A 294 -22.69 -24.29 -13.35
N ARG A 295 -22.74 -23.14 -14.04
CA ARG A 295 -22.34 -23.02 -15.46
C ARG A 295 -20.83 -23.20 -15.64
N ALA A 296 -20.04 -22.59 -14.76
CA ALA A 296 -18.58 -22.76 -14.79
C ALA A 296 -18.18 -24.21 -14.54
N ARG A 297 -18.86 -24.89 -13.63
CA ARG A 297 -18.63 -26.30 -13.31
C ARG A 297 -19.01 -27.22 -14.47
N GLU A 298 -20.13 -26.98 -15.15
CA GLU A 298 -20.56 -27.74 -16.33
C GLU A 298 -19.57 -27.60 -17.50
N LEU A 299 -18.95 -26.42 -17.64
CA LEU A 299 -18.02 -26.11 -18.71
C LEU A 299 -16.54 -26.39 -18.37
N ALA A 300 -16.25 -26.90 -17.18
CA ALA A 300 -14.87 -27.11 -16.70
C ALA A 300 -14.09 -28.23 -17.43
N GLY A 301 -14.76 -28.97 -18.30
CA GLY A 301 -14.12 -30.08 -19.02
C GLY A 301 -13.72 -31.24 -18.10
N ALA A 302 -12.42 -31.56 -18.05
CA ALA A 302 -11.87 -32.62 -17.19
C ALA A 302 -11.39 -32.12 -15.82
N VAL A 303 -11.48 -30.81 -15.56
CA VAL A 303 -11.00 -30.21 -14.30
C VAL A 303 -12.08 -30.31 -13.23
N GLU A 304 -11.71 -30.75 -12.04
CA GLU A 304 -12.61 -30.71 -10.88
C GLU A 304 -12.77 -29.29 -10.39
N VAL A 305 -14.00 -28.76 -10.39
CA VAL A 305 -14.37 -27.46 -9.86
C VAL A 305 -15.41 -27.65 -8.77
N GLY A 306 -15.09 -27.25 -7.56
CA GLY A 306 -15.97 -27.30 -6.40
C GLY A 306 -17.19 -26.37 -6.55
N VAL A 307 -18.16 -26.48 -5.65
CA VAL A 307 -19.32 -25.58 -5.61
C VAL A 307 -18.93 -24.29 -4.88
N ALA A 308 -19.06 -23.14 -5.55
CA ALA A 308 -18.91 -21.85 -4.88
C ALA A 308 -20.08 -21.59 -3.92
N THR A 309 -19.77 -21.13 -2.72
CA THR A 309 -20.74 -20.64 -1.74
C THR A 309 -20.90 -19.12 -1.89
N ALA A 310 -21.90 -18.54 -1.23
CA ALA A 310 -22.09 -17.09 -1.23
C ALA A 310 -20.90 -16.33 -0.60
N GLU A 311 -20.18 -16.94 0.35
CA GLU A 311 -19.01 -16.37 1.00
C GLU A 311 -17.79 -16.34 0.07
N ASP A 312 -17.63 -17.34 -0.78
CA ASP A 312 -16.49 -17.45 -1.71
C ASP A 312 -16.37 -16.21 -2.61
N TRP A 313 -17.49 -15.64 -3.08
CA TRP A 313 -17.50 -14.47 -3.97
C TRP A 313 -16.92 -13.19 -3.36
N GLY A 314 -16.95 -13.07 -2.02
CA GLY A 314 -16.40 -11.91 -1.30
C GLY A 314 -15.10 -12.19 -0.57
N THR A 315 -14.49 -13.35 -0.77
CA THR A 315 -13.33 -13.81 0.00
C THR A 315 -12.00 -13.48 -0.69
N GLU A 316 -11.10 -12.81 0.03
CA GLU A 316 -9.68 -12.73 -0.32
C GLU A 316 -8.96 -13.95 0.27
N TYR A 317 -8.62 -14.92 -0.58
CA TYR A 317 -7.98 -16.17 -0.12
C TYR A 317 -6.51 -16.00 0.23
N LEU A 318 -5.80 -15.13 -0.48
CA LEU A 318 -4.33 -14.97 -0.37
C LEU A 318 -3.57 -16.29 -0.59
N ASP A 319 -4.13 -17.19 -1.36
CA ASP A 319 -3.62 -18.53 -1.63
C ASP A 319 -3.94 -18.95 -3.08
N LEU A 320 -3.47 -20.11 -3.49
CA LEU A 320 -3.79 -20.74 -4.78
C LEU A 320 -5.22 -21.30 -4.76
N LYS A 321 -6.20 -20.42 -4.62
CA LYS A 321 -7.63 -20.71 -4.73
C LYS A 321 -8.31 -19.58 -5.49
N MET A 322 -9.29 -19.91 -6.35
CA MET A 322 -9.99 -18.94 -7.20
C MET A 322 -11.44 -19.32 -7.41
N VAL A 323 -12.34 -18.33 -7.42
CA VAL A 323 -13.74 -18.49 -7.79
C VAL A 323 -13.91 -18.24 -9.29
N VAL A 324 -14.78 -19.02 -9.93
CA VAL A 324 -15.06 -18.91 -11.38
C VAL A 324 -16.56 -18.76 -11.59
N GLY A 325 -16.96 -17.72 -12.33
CA GLY A 325 -18.36 -17.45 -12.65
C GLY A 325 -18.59 -17.19 -14.13
N VAL A 326 -19.78 -17.53 -14.60
CA VAL A 326 -20.23 -17.24 -15.96
C VAL A 326 -21.35 -16.20 -15.93
N VAL A 327 -21.11 -15.06 -16.58
CA VAL A 327 -22.04 -13.93 -16.65
C VAL A 327 -22.64 -13.77 -18.05
N GLY A 328 -23.87 -13.27 -18.16
CA GLY A 328 -24.58 -13.13 -19.43
C GLY A 328 -24.34 -11.81 -20.16
N SER A 329 -23.74 -10.83 -19.49
CA SER A 329 -23.50 -9.50 -20.06
C SER A 329 -22.37 -8.74 -19.35
N LEU A 330 -21.92 -7.66 -19.98
CA LEU A 330 -20.98 -6.71 -19.39
C LEU A 330 -21.56 -6.06 -18.13
N GLU A 331 -22.83 -5.70 -18.15
CA GLU A 331 -23.53 -5.08 -17.03
C GLU A 331 -23.56 -6.03 -15.82
N GLU A 332 -23.86 -7.30 -16.03
CA GLU A 332 -23.84 -8.32 -14.98
C GLU A 332 -22.42 -8.47 -14.37
N ALA A 333 -21.38 -8.42 -15.21
CA ALA A 333 -20.00 -8.43 -14.73
C ALA A 333 -19.67 -7.19 -13.87
N VAL A 334 -20.09 -5.98 -14.31
CA VAL A 334 -19.88 -4.75 -13.56
C VAL A 334 -20.63 -4.79 -12.23
N ASP A 335 -21.88 -5.24 -12.23
CA ASP A 335 -22.71 -5.37 -11.01
C ASP A 335 -22.10 -6.38 -10.04
N HIS A 336 -21.58 -7.50 -10.55
CA HIS A 336 -20.88 -8.51 -9.75
C HIS A 336 -19.63 -7.92 -9.09
N VAL A 337 -18.75 -7.29 -9.88
CA VAL A 337 -17.51 -6.67 -9.38
C VAL A 337 -17.81 -5.61 -8.31
N ASN A 338 -18.79 -4.74 -8.54
CA ASN A 338 -19.17 -3.70 -7.59
C ASN A 338 -19.81 -4.25 -6.31
N SER A 339 -20.47 -5.42 -6.39
CA SER A 339 -21.16 -6.04 -5.24
C SER A 339 -20.26 -6.91 -4.39
N HIS A 340 -19.28 -7.57 -4.98
CA HIS A 340 -18.42 -8.57 -4.32
C HIS A 340 -16.96 -8.13 -4.20
N GLY A 341 -16.50 -7.23 -5.07
CA GLY A 341 -15.14 -6.70 -5.05
C GLY A 341 -14.86 -5.81 -3.82
N THR A 342 -13.59 -5.60 -3.56
CA THR A 342 -13.11 -4.72 -2.48
C THR A 342 -12.69 -3.35 -2.99
N SER A 343 -13.04 -3.01 -4.23
CA SER A 343 -12.64 -1.78 -4.92
C SER A 343 -11.11 -1.61 -5.06
N HIS A 344 -10.36 -2.70 -5.16
CA HIS A 344 -8.90 -2.66 -5.23
C HIS A 344 -8.41 -2.61 -6.68
N SER A 345 -8.44 -3.71 -7.40
CA SER A 345 -7.88 -3.85 -8.75
C SER A 345 -8.72 -4.80 -9.58
N GLU A 346 -9.27 -4.30 -10.66
CA GLU A 346 -10.21 -5.04 -11.49
C GLU A 346 -9.74 -5.01 -12.95
N ALA A 347 -9.97 -6.07 -13.71
CA ALA A 347 -9.52 -6.17 -15.08
C ALA A 347 -10.63 -6.65 -16.01
N ILE A 348 -10.71 -6.06 -17.21
CA ILE A 348 -11.45 -6.61 -18.35
C ILE A 348 -10.47 -7.03 -19.45
N VAL A 349 -10.75 -8.16 -20.10
CA VAL A 349 -10.10 -8.56 -21.35
C VAL A 349 -11.11 -8.46 -22.48
N THR A 350 -10.87 -7.60 -23.45
CA THR A 350 -11.79 -7.29 -24.55
C THR A 350 -11.04 -6.72 -25.76
N SER A 351 -11.58 -6.88 -26.95
CA SER A 351 -11.13 -6.21 -28.18
C SER A 351 -12.00 -4.98 -28.50
N SER A 352 -13.08 -4.74 -27.74
CA SER A 352 -13.99 -3.60 -27.92
C SER A 352 -13.57 -2.43 -27.03
N GLU A 353 -13.20 -1.30 -27.62
CA GLU A 353 -12.95 -0.05 -26.91
C GLU A 353 -14.19 0.41 -26.13
N ALA A 354 -15.37 0.27 -26.73
CA ALA A 354 -16.64 0.64 -26.10
C ALA A 354 -16.95 -0.23 -24.85
N ALA A 355 -16.61 -1.54 -24.87
CA ALA A 355 -16.77 -2.40 -23.71
C ALA A 355 -15.75 -2.03 -22.62
N ALA A 356 -14.49 -1.74 -23.00
CA ALA A 356 -13.45 -1.27 -22.09
C ALA A 356 -13.86 0.02 -21.39
N ASP A 357 -14.34 1.02 -22.15
CA ASP A 357 -14.81 2.31 -21.60
C ASP A 357 -16.00 2.14 -20.64
N ARG A 358 -16.95 1.28 -20.98
CA ARG A 358 -18.11 1.01 -20.11
C ARG A 358 -17.71 0.31 -18.83
N PHE A 359 -16.81 -0.68 -18.91
CA PHE A 359 -16.29 -1.38 -17.74
C PHE A 359 -15.49 -0.44 -16.84
N THR A 360 -14.54 0.31 -17.40
CA THR A 360 -13.68 1.23 -16.64
C THR A 360 -14.47 2.39 -16.02
N THR A 361 -15.58 2.80 -16.64
CA THR A 361 -16.48 3.82 -16.07
C THR A 361 -17.44 3.24 -15.05
N GLY A 362 -17.90 2.00 -15.25
CA GLY A 362 -18.93 1.36 -14.42
C GLY A 362 -18.37 0.73 -13.15
N VAL A 363 -17.11 0.28 -13.15
CA VAL A 363 -16.47 -0.38 -12.01
C VAL A 363 -15.88 0.64 -11.04
N ASP A 364 -16.29 0.58 -9.79
CA ASP A 364 -15.81 1.45 -8.71
C ASP A 364 -14.61 0.84 -7.99
N ALA A 365 -13.46 0.83 -8.65
CA ALA A 365 -12.20 0.36 -8.07
C ALA A 365 -11.12 1.45 -8.08
N ALA A 366 -10.08 1.26 -7.26
CA ALA A 366 -8.91 2.15 -7.24
C ALA A 366 -8.12 2.07 -8.53
N VAL A 367 -8.04 0.86 -9.12
CA VAL A 367 -7.37 0.60 -10.39
C VAL A 367 -8.24 -0.30 -11.25
N VAL A 368 -8.44 0.09 -12.51
CA VAL A 368 -9.18 -0.71 -13.49
C VAL A 368 -8.32 -0.88 -14.72
N TYR A 369 -8.11 -2.13 -15.12
CA TYR A 369 -7.25 -2.52 -16.24
C TYR A 369 -8.07 -2.94 -17.46
N THR A 370 -7.61 -2.55 -18.61
CA THR A 370 -8.00 -3.14 -19.89
C THR A 370 -6.83 -3.93 -20.44
N ASN A 371 -7.04 -5.23 -20.71
CA ASN A 371 -6.05 -6.13 -21.31
C ASN A 371 -4.71 -6.24 -20.57
N ALA A 372 -4.75 -6.13 -19.24
CA ALA A 372 -3.57 -6.30 -18.38
C ALA A 372 -3.92 -7.03 -17.08
N SER A 373 -2.91 -7.63 -16.47
CA SER A 373 -3.04 -8.32 -15.18
C SER A 373 -3.21 -7.35 -14.03
N THR A 374 -4.05 -7.68 -13.04
CA THR A 374 -4.20 -6.93 -11.80
C THR A 374 -2.91 -6.84 -10.98
N ARG A 375 -1.93 -7.71 -11.27
CA ARG A 375 -0.62 -7.76 -10.60
C ARG A 375 0.22 -6.50 -10.77
N PHE A 376 -0.10 -5.63 -11.73
CA PHE A 376 0.58 -4.35 -11.92
C PHE A 376 0.17 -3.25 -10.94
N THR A 377 -0.81 -3.48 -10.06
CA THR A 377 -1.16 -2.51 -8.99
C THR A 377 -0.10 -2.51 -7.90
N ASP A 378 0.99 -1.83 -8.17
CA ASP A 378 2.18 -1.74 -7.33
C ASP A 378 2.85 -0.38 -7.58
N GLY A 379 3.32 0.27 -6.52
CA GLY A 379 3.92 1.59 -6.64
C GLY A 379 5.19 1.61 -7.50
N PHE A 380 5.95 0.51 -7.52
CA PHE A 380 7.12 0.41 -8.38
C PHE A 380 6.73 0.27 -9.86
N GLU A 381 5.77 -0.62 -10.17
CA GLU A 381 5.25 -0.81 -11.52
C GLU A 381 4.56 0.45 -12.07
N PHE A 382 3.97 1.28 -11.20
CA PHE A 382 3.36 2.57 -11.57
C PHE A 382 4.37 3.72 -11.70
N GLY A 383 5.67 3.43 -11.54
CA GLY A 383 6.72 4.44 -11.62
C GLY A 383 6.78 5.39 -10.42
N MET A 384 6.14 5.03 -9.30
CA MET A 384 6.15 5.78 -8.05
C MET A 384 7.38 5.47 -7.18
N GLY A 385 8.22 4.51 -7.61
CA GLY A 385 9.45 4.08 -6.95
C GLY A 385 9.27 3.26 -5.68
N ALA A 386 8.27 3.57 -4.88
CA ALA A 386 7.86 2.82 -3.69
C ALA A 386 6.44 3.19 -3.28
N GLU A 387 5.84 2.40 -2.38
CA GLU A 387 4.53 2.69 -1.81
C GLU A 387 4.45 2.32 -0.33
N ILE A 388 3.65 3.05 0.45
CA ILE A 388 3.30 2.65 1.82
C ILE A 388 2.17 1.62 1.84
N GLY A 389 1.50 1.39 0.73
CA GLY A 389 0.41 0.43 0.54
C GLY A 389 -0.63 0.94 -0.44
N ASN A 390 -1.69 0.15 -0.62
CA ASN A 390 -2.80 0.49 -1.51
C ASN A 390 -4.05 0.81 -0.71
N SER A 391 -4.71 1.93 -1.02
CA SER A 391 -5.99 2.32 -0.42
C SER A 391 -7.13 2.23 -1.42
N THR A 392 -8.28 1.71 -0.98
CA THR A 392 -9.52 1.73 -1.77
C THR A 392 -10.48 2.83 -1.31
N GLN A 393 -10.11 3.59 -0.27
CA GLN A 393 -10.93 4.69 0.22
C GLN A 393 -11.00 5.83 -0.80
N LYS A 394 -12.17 6.49 -0.88
CA LYS A 394 -12.37 7.67 -1.75
C LYS A 394 -12.00 8.95 -1.00
N LEU A 395 -10.72 9.05 -0.62
CA LEU A 395 -10.14 10.23 0.02
C LEU A 395 -9.18 10.94 -0.96
N HIS A 396 -8.25 11.73 -0.43
CA HIS A 396 -7.22 12.39 -1.26
C HIS A 396 -6.21 11.40 -1.87
N ALA A 397 -6.08 10.20 -1.30
CA ALA A 397 -5.25 9.10 -1.79
C ALA A 397 -6.12 7.86 -2.03
N ARG A 398 -6.04 7.28 -3.23
CA ARG A 398 -6.69 6.02 -3.63
C ARG A 398 -5.77 5.26 -4.57
N GLY A 399 -5.64 3.95 -4.42
CA GLY A 399 -4.64 3.14 -5.08
C GLY A 399 -3.31 3.13 -4.30
N PRO A 400 -2.17 2.90 -4.97
CA PRO A 400 -0.84 2.95 -4.35
C PRO A 400 -0.56 4.31 -3.70
N ILE A 401 -0.01 4.31 -2.49
CA ILE A 401 0.31 5.52 -1.72
C ILE A 401 1.81 5.79 -1.86
N GLY A 402 2.17 6.65 -2.81
CA GLY A 402 3.53 7.12 -3.03
C GLY A 402 3.77 8.50 -2.44
N LEU A 403 4.78 9.22 -2.99
CA LEU A 403 5.19 10.54 -2.47
C LEU A 403 4.09 11.59 -2.55
N ARG A 404 3.34 11.63 -3.66
CA ARG A 404 2.31 12.66 -3.89
C ARG A 404 1.10 12.45 -2.99
N GLU A 405 0.76 11.20 -2.68
CA GLU A 405 -0.33 10.81 -1.79
C GLU A 405 -0.05 11.12 -0.31
N LEU A 406 1.23 11.30 0.04
CA LEU A 406 1.67 11.78 1.37
C LEU A 406 1.70 13.31 1.49
N THR A 407 1.06 14.01 0.56
CA THR A 407 1.00 15.47 0.52
C THR A 407 -0.42 15.99 0.44
N THR A 408 -0.57 17.25 0.77
CA THR A 408 -1.78 18.04 0.52
C THR A 408 -1.40 19.32 -0.21
N TYR A 409 -2.25 20.33 -0.19
CA TYR A 409 -1.97 21.61 -0.82
C TYR A 409 -2.37 22.78 0.08
N LYS A 410 -1.75 23.94 -0.14
CA LYS A 410 -2.20 25.22 0.41
C LYS A 410 -2.39 26.24 -0.71
N TYR A 411 -3.21 27.23 -0.43
CA TYR A 411 -3.35 28.40 -1.30
C TYR A 411 -2.39 29.50 -0.85
N VAL A 412 -1.61 30.03 -1.79
CA VAL A 412 -0.75 31.19 -1.62
C VAL A 412 -1.40 32.33 -2.41
N VAL A 413 -1.85 33.37 -1.71
CA VAL A 413 -2.53 34.51 -2.32
C VAL A 413 -1.64 35.73 -2.19
N ARG A 414 -1.44 36.44 -3.31
CA ARG A 414 -0.72 37.71 -3.37
C ARG A 414 -1.67 38.81 -3.81
N GLY A 415 -1.63 39.90 -3.08
CA GLY A 415 -2.37 41.12 -3.38
C GLY A 415 -1.49 42.35 -3.30
N ASP A 416 -2.09 43.49 -3.60
CA ASP A 416 -1.53 44.83 -3.54
C ASP A 416 -2.49 45.77 -2.78
N GLY A 417 -2.91 45.33 -1.57
CA GLY A 417 -3.78 46.11 -0.70
C GLY A 417 -5.30 45.96 -0.92
N GLN A 418 -5.72 44.96 -1.71
CA GLN A 418 -7.16 44.73 -1.92
C GLN A 418 -7.85 44.36 -0.61
N VAL A 419 -9.02 44.97 -0.39
CA VAL A 419 -9.95 44.67 0.70
C VAL A 419 -11.26 44.15 0.16
N ARG A 420 -11.98 43.39 0.97
CA ARG A 420 -13.33 42.93 0.63
C ARG A 420 -14.33 43.98 1.14
N GLU A 421 -15.19 44.48 0.22
CA GLU A 421 -16.31 45.35 0.56
C GLU A 421 -17.48 44.57 1.15
#